data_5f9dcb36a4d8bd975fd07966efd2335c
#
_entry.id   5f9dcb36a4d8bd975fd07966efd2335c
#
_cell.length_a   1.000
_cell.length_b   1.000
_cell.length_c   1.000
_cell.angle_alpha   90.00
_cell.angle_beta   90.00
_cell.angle_gamma   90.00
#
_symmetry.space_group_name_H-M   'P 1'
#
loop_
_entity.id
_entity.type
_entity.pdbx_description
1 polymer ?
#
loop_
_entity_poly.entity_id
_entity_poly.type
_entity_poly.pdbx_seq_one_letter_code
_entity_poly.pdbx_strand_id
1 'polypeptide(L)'
;MIRGVLRNFRRGAEFIELVDISAEGCGFTSRWPFEVGARVLLGLPGLEPWPGTIVWHEAGQGGVQFDRPLHPGVVSRFAAQIKDAGPSRAHLTPPEKD
;
A
#
# COMPACT_ATOMS: atom_id res chain seq x y z
N MET A 1 9.01 -7.91 6.83
CA MET A 1 8.62 -7.37 5.52
C MET A 1 7.46 -8.16 4.96
N ILE A 2 6.48 -7.48 4.44
CA ILE A 2 5.26 -8.14 3.97
C ILE A 2 5.16 -7.99 2.48
N ARG A 3 5.01 -9.12 1.80
CA ARG A 3 4.75 -9.12 0.37
C ARG A 3 3.25 -9.13 0.15
N GLY A 4 2.79 -8.20 -0.69
CA GLY A 4 1.41 -8.16 -1.09
C GLY A 4 1.28 -8.21 -2.59
N VAL A 5 0.05 -8.12 -3.05
CA VAL A 5 -0.25 -8.08 -4.47
C VAL A 5 -1.14 -6.87 -4.71
N LEU A 6 -0.77 -6.05 -5.69
CA LEU A 6 -1.67 -5.00 -6.16
C LEU A 6 -2.20 -5.42 -7.53
N ARG A 7 -3.50 -5.54 -7.60
CA ARG A 7 -4.16 -5.86 -8.85
C ARG A 7 -4.69 -4.59 -9.48
N ASN A 8 -4.18 -4.30 -10.65
CA ASN A 8 -4.63 -3.16 -11.45
C ASN A 8 -5.51 -3.73 -12.55
N PHE A 9 -6.70 -3.19 -12.71
CA PHE A 9 -7.66 -3.75 -13.66
C PHE A 9 -7.18 -3.69 -15.11
N ARG A 10 -6.24 -2.80 -15.40
CA ARG A 10 -5.72 -2.67 -16.76
C ARG A 10 -4.50 -3.51 -17.01
N ARG A 11 -3.67 -3.73 -15.97
CA ARG A 11 -2.36 -4.35 -16.16
C ARG A 11 -2.22 -5.70 -15.49
N GLY A 12 -3.20 -6.09 -14.69
CA GLY A 12 -3.13 -7.34 -13.98
C GLY A 12 -2.50 -7.16 -12.61
N ALA A 13 -1.92 -8.22 -12.08
CA ALA A 13 -1.44 -8.24 -10.71
C ALA A 13 0.07 -8.10 -10.65
N GLU A 14 0.55 -7.42 -9.61
CA GLU A 14 1.96 -7.16 -9.41
C GLU A 14 2.30 -7.41 -7.95
N PHE A 15 3.39 -8.12 -7.70
CA PHE A 15 3.90 -8.25 -6.32
C PHE A 15 4.51 -6.94 -5.86
N ILE A 16 4.18 -6.56 -4.64
CA ILE A 16 4.73 -5.37 -4.02
C ILE A 16 5.20 -5.73 -2.61
N GLU A 17 5.99 -4.84 -2.02
CA GLU A 17 6.36 -4.96 -0.62
C GLU A 17 5.75 -3.81 0.15
N LEU A 18 5.08 -4.16 1.23
CA LEU A 18 4.46 -3.18 2.10
C LEU A 18 5.54 -2.52 2.95
N VAL A 19 5.58 -1.20 2.98
CA VAL A 19 6.54 -0.47 3.80
C VAL A 19 5.88 0.18 5.00
N ASP A 20 4.60 0.51 4.92
CA ASP A 20 3.84 0.91 6.09
C ASP A 20 2.36 0.65 5.84
N ILE A 21 1.56 0.73 6.90
CA ILE A 21 0.13 0.51 6.80
C ILE A 21 -0.57 1.29 7.92
N SER A 22 -1.73 1.84 7.58
CA SER A 22 -2.62 2.46 8.54
C SER A 22 -4.05 2.08 8.18
N ALA A 23 -5.01 2.58 8.95
CA ALA A 23 -6.40 2.30 8.63
C ALA A 23 -6.79 2.89 7.27
N GLU A 24 -6.19 4.00 6.88
CA GLU A 24 -6.57 4.73 5.66
C GLU A 24 -5.84 4.28 4.42
N GLY A 25 -4.69 3.63 4.55
CA GLY A 25 -3.93 3.27 3.37
C GLY A 25 -2.62 2.57 3.70
N CYS A 26 -1.81 2.40 2.68
CA CYS A 26 -0.50 1.76 2.86
C CYS A 26 0.52 2.32 1.89
N GLY A 27 1.78 2.23 2.28
CA GLY A 27 2.90 2.52 1.39
C GLY A 27 3.52 1.22 0.90
N PHE A 28 4.05 1.26 -0.29
CA PHE A 28 4.61 0.06 -0.90
C PHE A 28 5.79 0.40 -1.81
N THR A 29 6.59 -0.63 -2.12
CA THR A 29 7.57 -0.55 -3.19
C THR A 29 7.15 -1.51 -4.28
N SER A 30 7.45 -1.13 -5.53
CA SER A 30 7.10 -1.95 -6.68
C SER A 30 8.17 -1.84 -7.74
N ARG A 31 8.22 -2.86 -8.61
CA ARG A 31 9.13 -2.83 -9.75
C ARG A 31 8.53 -2.08 -10.94
N TRP A 32 7.22 -1.98 -10.97
CA TRP A 32 6.49 -1.37 -12.08
C TRP A 32 5.88 -0.06 -11.64
N PRO A 33 5.81 0.92 -12.53
CA PRO A 33 5.13 2.17 -12.18
C PRO A 33 3.63 1.97 -12.15
N PHE A 34 3.01 2.66 -11.22
CA PHE A 34 1.55 2.74 -11.15
C PHE A 34 1.13 4.17 -11.41
N GLU A 35 0.01 4.36 -12.05
CA GLU A 35 -0.50 5.69 -12.32
C GLU A 35 -1.28 6.22 -11.13
N VAL A 36 -1.05 7.47 -10.79
CA VAL A 36 -1.83 8.14 -9.77
C VAL A 36 -3.29 8.18 -10.23
N GLY A 37 -4.18 7.84 -9.33
CA GLY A 37 -5.60 7.75 -9.65
C GLY A 37 -6.06 6.37 -10.09
N ALA A 38 -5.14 5.44 -10.31
CA ALA A 38 -5.51 4.10 -10.73
C ALA A 38 -6.22 3.37 -9.60
N ARG A 39 -7.26 2.63 -9.95
CA ARG A 39 -7.99 1.80 -9.00
C ARG A 39 -7.29 0.46 -8.87
N VAL A 40 -7.11 0.02 -7.65
CA VAL A 40 -6.39 -1.22 -7.38
C VAL A 40 -7.10 -2.02 -6.29
N LEU A 41 -6.78 -3.32 -6.26
CA LEU A 41 -7.15 -4.19 -5.15
C LEU A 41 -5.87 -4.64 -4.49
N LEU A 42 -5.78 -4.43 -3.17
CA LEU A 42 -4.63 -4.86 -2.40
C LEU A 42 -4.91 -6.23 -1.81
N GLY A 43 -4.06 -7.19 -2.11
CA GLY A 43 -4.10 -8.52 -1.52
C GLY A 43 -3.00 -8.67 -0.50
N LEU A 44 -3.36 -9.05 0.72
CA LEU A 44 -2.41 -9.35 1.79
C LEU A 44 -2.75 -10.72 2.35
N PRO A 45 -1.75 -11.41 2.93
CA PRO A 45 -2.00 -12.75 3.47
C PRO A 45 -3.12 -12.73 4.51
N GLY A 46 -4.12 -13.57 4.32
CA GLY A 46 -5.22 -13.70 5.28
C GLY A 46 -6.25 -12.59 5.23
N LEU A 47 -6.15 -11.68 4.25
CA LEU A 47 -7.09 -10.60 4.10
C LEU A 47 -7.75 -10.70 2.74
N GLU A 48 -9.07 -10.51 2.69
CA GLU A 48 -9.71 -10.44 1.38
C GLU A 48 -9.25 -9.19 0.63
N PRO A 49 -9.31 -9.19 -0.70
CA PRO A 49 -8.83 -8.05 -1.48
C PRO A 49 -9.49 -6.76 -1.03
N TRP A 50 -8.68 -5.72 -0.88
CA TRP A 50 -9.11 -4.45 -0.30
C TRP A 50 -8.97 -3.34 -1.34
N PRO A 51 -10.07 -2.68 -1.71
CA PRO A 51 -10.02 -1.70 -2.80
C PRO A 51 -9.44 -0.38 -2.36
N GLY A 52 -8.73 0.26 -3.29
CA GLY A 52 -8.15 1.56 -3.04
C GLY A 52 -7.74 2.24 -4.32
N THR A 53 -7.09 3.37 -4.16
CA THR A 53 -6.64 4.21 -5.27
C THR A 53 -5.18 4.57 -5.04
N ILE A 54 -4.38 4.53 -6.09
CA ILE A 54 -3.01 5.01 -6.05
C ILE A 54 -3.04 6.53 -5.90
N VAL A 55 -2.50 7.06 -4.81
CA VAL A 55 -2.51 8.49 -4.56
C VAL A 55 -1.17 9.15 -4.87
N TRP A 56 -0.09 8.37 -4.91
CA TRP A 56 1.20 8.86 -5.39
C TRP A 56 2.05 7.68 -5.81
N HIS A 57 3.00 7.94 -6.69
CA HIS A 57 4.00 6.94 -7.08
C HIS A 57 5.22 7.67 -7.60
N GLU A 58 6.39 7.32 -7.06
CA GLU A 58 7.62 7.98 -7.42
C GLU A 58 8.80 7.08 -7.06
N ALA A 59 9.71 6.89 -8.01
CA ALA A 59 10.97 6.20 -7.76
C ALA A 59 10.81 4.80 -7.17
N GLY A 60 9.82 4.05 -7.67
CA GLY A 60 9.62 2.67 -7.23
C GLY A 60 8.84 2.53 -5.94
N GLN A 61 8.34 3.64 -5.41
CA GLN A 61 7.52 3.65 -4.20
C GLN A 61 6.17 4.26 -4.50
N GLY A 62 5.18 3.89 -3.71
CA GLY A 62 3.87 4.45 -3.92
C GLY A 62 3.00 4.35 -2.68
N GLY A 63 1.84 4.97 -2.77
CA GLY A 63 0.86 4.93 -1.72
C GLY A 63 -0.52 4.62 -2.24
N VAL A 64 -1.25 3.84 -1.47
CA VAL A 64 -2.64 3.49 -1.75
C VAL A 64 -3.50 4.07 -0.66
N GLN A 65 -4.55 4.78 -1.05
CA GLN A 65 -5.58 5.19 -0.11
C GLN A 65 -6.74 4.23 -0.24
N PHE A 66 -7.16 3.63 0.87
CA PHE A 66 -8.24 2.64 0.86
C PHE A 66 -9.58 3.33 0.69
N ASP A 67 -10.52 2.64 0.04
CA ASP A 67 -11.88 3.16 -0.12
C ASP A 67 -12.59 3.24 1.21
N ARG A 68 -12.25 2.34 2.12
CA ARG A 68 -12.81 2.32 3.48
C ARG A 68 -11.72 1.88 4.44
N PRO A 69 -11.80 2.30 5.71
CA PRO A 69 -10.73 1.99 6.64
C PRO A 69 -10.65 0.52 6.95
N LEU A 70 -9.42 0.05 7.17
CA LEU A 70 -9.19 -1.28 7.71
C LEU A 70 -9.52 -1.29 9.20
N HIS A 71 -9.96 -2.44 9.68
CA HIS A 71 -10.19 -2.63 11.11
C HIS A 71 -8.86 -2.44 11.86
N PRO A 72 -8.88 -1.76 13.03
CA PRO A 72 -7.64 -1.52 13.78
C PRO A 72 -6.86 -2.78 14.10
N GLY A 73 -7.54 -3.90 14.36
CA GLY A 73 -6.86 -5.16 14.64
C GLY A 73 -6.07 -5.67 13.46
N VAL A 74 -6.60 -5.46 12.25
CA VAL A 74 -5.89 -5.83 11.02
C VAL A 74 -4.65 -4.96 10.86
N VAL A 75 -4.81 -3.65 11.07
CA VAL A 75 -3.69 -2.72 10.97
C VAL A 75 -2.59 -3.12 11.95
N SER A 76 -2.95 -3.39 13.21
CA SER A 76 -1.96 -3.77 14.23
C SER A 76 -1.22 -5.03 13.84
N ARG A 77 -1.94 -6.01 13.29
CA ARG A 77 -1.32 -7.27 12.91
C ARG A 77 -0.27 -7.09 11.83
N PHE A 78 -0.59 -6.32 10.80
CA PHE A 78 0.37 -6.12 9.72
C PHE A 78 1.45 -5.14 10.11
N ALA A 79 1.13 -4.09 10.86
CA ALA A 79 2.14 -3.14 11.30
C ALA A 79 3.22 -3.81 12.14
N ALA A 80 2.84 -4.79 12.95
CA ALA A 80 3.81 -5.51 13.78
C ALA A 80 4.80 -6.31 12.94
N GLN A 81 4.42 -6.69 11.73
CA GLN A 81 5.29 -7.46 10.84
C GLN A 81 6.19 -6.56 10.00
N ILE A 82 5.91 -5.27 9.95
CA ILE A 82 6.73 -4.32 9.20
C ILE A 82 7.69 -3.70 10.22
N LYS A 83 8.86 -4.29 10.31
CA LYS A 83 9.85 -3.80 11.26
C LYS A 83 10.33 -2.43 10.85
N ASP A 84 10.54 -1.59 11.83
CA ASP A 84 11.11 -0.27 11.62
C ASP A 84 10.26 0.61 10.72
N ALA A 85 8.98 0.29 10.62
CA ALA A 85 8.07 1.17 9.95
C ALA A 85 8.05 2.46 10.73
N GLY A 86 8.47 3.54 10.12
CA GLY A 86 8.39 4.83 10.74
C GLY A 86 6.94 5.25 10.89
N PRO A 87 6.71 6.51 11.26
CA PRO A 87 5.34 6.99 11.34
C PRO A 87 4.63 6.73 10.03
N SER A 88 3.46 6.13 10.11
CA SER A 88 2.80 5.60 8.93
C SER A 88 1.98 6.65 8.21
N ARG A 89 2.59 7.79 7.94
CA ARG A 89 1.91 8.82 7.16
C ARG A 89 2.43 8.93 5.74
N ALA A 90 3.57 8.30 5.47
CA ALA A 90 4.19 8.40 4.15
C ALA A 90 3.36 7.76 3.06
N HIS A 91 2.42 6.89 3.42
CA HIS A 91 1.62 6.22 2.41
C HIS A 91 0.66 7.17 1.68
N LEU A 92 0.29 8.30 2.26
CA LEU A 92 -0.63 9.23 1.63
C LEU A 92 0.06 10.34 0.85
N THR A 93 1.35 10.57 1.12
CA THR A 93 2.11 11.60 0.42
C THR A 93 3.49 11.07 0.10
N PRO A 94 4.13 11.56 -0.97
CA PRO A 94 5.48 11.13 -1.27
C PRO A 94 6.46 11.60 -0.21
N PRO A 95 7.58 10.88 -0.03
CA PRO A 95 8.61 11.33 0.91
C PRO A 95 9.14 12.70 0.49
N GLU A 96 9.43 13.50 1.50
CA GLU A 96 10.01 14.80 1.22
C GLU A 96 11.42 14.63 0.68
N LYS A 97 11.75 15.44 -0.28
CA LYS A 97 13.10 15.49 -0.82
C LYS A 97 13.77 16.74 -0.29
N ASP A 98 14.90 16.55 0.29
CA ASP A 98 15.70 17.67 0.74
C ASP A 98 16.66 18.13 -0.31
#